data_85c91c4410f8068dc0c9b937d676546d
#
_entry.id   85c91c4410f8068dc0c9b937d676546d
#
_cell.length_a   1.000
_cell.length_b   1.000
_cell.length_c   1.000
_cell.angle_alpha   90.00
_cell.angle_beta   90.00
_cell.angle_gamma   90.00
#
_symmetry.space_group_name_H-M   'P 1'
#
loop_
_entity.id
_entity.type
_entity.pdbx_description
1 polymer ?
#
loop_
_entity_poly.entity_id
_entity_poly.type
_entity_poly.pdbx_seq_one_letter_code
_entity_poly.pdbx_strand_id
1 'polypeptide(L)'
;MLDGWPDVPITQRISQSGELYIASMEASIKVASGYEQGRFLLKEGQLQPAGYRSGYRLAGIGKDYSREAPEPDETLLPDRQTLLVLLSQQADAQWAAGSCLTGAPCALEYLDHKGRTRTLMYEIQAQESRVAAGQTFRTLRLDTWRKHRDQKHYRLWLAPRWPGLMVALDYLDYEDQ
;
A
#
# COMPACT_ATOMS: atom_id res chain seq x y z
N MET A 1 18.40 -5.21 3.77
CA MET A 1 18.64 -5.89 2.46
C MET A 1 18.62 -7.39 2.75
N LEU A 2 17.70 -8.13 2.20
CA LEU A 2 17.73 -9.60 2.32
C LEU A 2 18.91 -10.07 1.46
N ASP A 3 20.01 -10.43 2.10
CA ASP A 3 21.17 -11.00 1.40
C ASP A 3 20.73 -12.23 0.60
N GLY A 4 20.86 -12.16 -0.71
CA GLY A 4 20.60 -13.28 -1.64
C GLY A 4 19.27 -13.22 -2.41
N TRP A 5 18.41 -12.26 -2.19
CA TRP A 5 17.22 -12.06 -3.03
C TRP A 5 17.51 -11.00 -4.13
N PRO A 6 17.16 -11.27 -5.38
CA PRO A 6 17.32 -10.26 -6.43
C PRO A 6 16.41 -9.06 -6.19
N ASP A 7 16.87 -7.88 -6.54
CA ASP A 7 16.02 -6.69 -6.60
C ASP A 7 14.87 -6.96 -7.57
N VAL A 8 13.65 -6.83 -7.09
CA VAL A 8 12.44 -7.03 -7.91
C VAL A 8 11.94 -5.66 -8.33
N PRO A 9 11.96 -5.35 -9.63
CA PRO A 9 11.38 -4.11 -10.11
C PRO A 9 9.87 -4.14 -9.90
N ILE A 10 9.35 -3.11 -9.25
CA ILE A 10 7.91 -2.89 -9.05
C ILE A 10 7.48 -1.74 -9.94
N THR A 11 6.50 -1.98 -10.79
CA THR A 11 5.83 -0.94 -11.56
C THR A 11 4.54 -0.55 -10.85
N GLN A 12 4.46 0.70 -10.42
CA GLN A 12 3.26 1.27 -9.85
C GLN A 12 2.65 2.26 -10.84
N ARG A 13 1.33 2.21 -11.00
CA ARG A 13 0.60 3.09 -11.90
C ARG A 13 -0.71 3.54 -11.28
N ILE A 14 -1.00 4.84 -11.37
CA ILE A 14 -2.28 5.41 -10.98
C ILE A 14 -2.83 6.13 -12.21
N SER A 15 -4.06 5.81 -12.58
CA SER A 15 -4.78 6.45 -13.69
C SER A 15 -6.15 6.93 -13.21
N GLN A 16 -6.68 7.94 -13.90
CA GLN A 16 -7.98 8.54 -13.60
C GLN A 16 -8.81 8.62 -14.87
N SER A 17 -10.08 8.28 -14.77
CA SER A 17 -11.08 8.48 -15.82
C SER A 17 -12.36 9.00 -15.17
N GLY A 18 -12.62 10.32 -15.32
CA GLY A 18 -13.69 10.98 -14.56
C GLY A 18 -13.43 10.91 -13.05
N GLU A 19 -14.41 10.40 -12.30
CA GLU A 19 -14.29 10.17 -10.85
C GLU A 19 -13.64 8.84 -10.49
N LEU A 20 -13.46 7.94 -11.47
CA LEU A 20 -12.87 6.61 -11.26
C LEU A 20 -11.35 6.69 -11.29
N TYR A 21 -10.73 6.20 -10.23
CA TYR A 21 -9.30 5.99 -10.11
C TYR A 21 -8.96 4.50 -10.17
N ILE A 22 -7.85 4.19 -10.79
CA ILE A 22 -7.30 2.85 -10.86
C ILE A 22 -5.86 2.91 -10.37
N ALA A 23 -5.58 2.28 -9.25
CA ALA A 23 -4.24 2.10 -8.72
C ALA A 23 -3.80 0.66 -8.95
N SER A 24 -2.63 0.47 -9.55
CA SER A 24 -2.09 -0.86 -9.84
C SER A 24 -0.62 -0.96 -9.47
N MET A 25 -0.22 -2.17 -9.14
CA MET A 25 1.15 -2.55 -8.84
C MET A 25 1.44 -3.90 -9.47
N GLU A 26 2.57 -3.96 -10.17
CA GLU A 26 3.02 -5.17 -10.84
C GLU A 26 4.49 -5.42 -10.50
N ALA A 27 4.83 -6.67 -10.26
CA ALA A 27 6.20 -7.13 -10.07
C ALA A 27 6.42 -8.42 -10.85
N SER A 28 7.59 -8.57 -11.48
CA SER A 28 7.91 -9.75 -12.25
C SER A 28 9.41 -10.05 -12.21
N ILE A 29 9.71 -11.32 -12.00
CA ILE A 29 11.03 -11.91 -12.17
C ILE A 29 10.89 -13.14 -13.09
N LYS A 30 12.02 -13.74 -13.48
CA LYS A 30 12.06 -14.84 -14.45
C LYS A 30 11.05 -15.96 -14.22
N VAL A 31 10.78 -16.30 -12.95
CA VAL A 31 9.96 -17.46 -12.56
C VAL A 31 8.70 -17.08 -11.77
N ALA A 32 8.54 -15.82 -11.43
CA ALA A 32 7.41 -15.36 -10.63
C ALA A 32 6.92 -13.99 -11.08
N SER A 33 5.62 -13.80 -11.01
CA SER A 33 4.99 -12.50 -11.24
C SER A 33 3.80 -12.31 -10.30
N GLY A 34 3.49 -11.07 -10.01
CA GLY A 34 2.33 -10.69 -9.23
C GLY A 34 1.78 -9.35 -9.68
N TYR A 35 0.48 -9.19 -9.55
CA TYR A 35 -0.19 -7.92 -9.80
C TYR A 35 -1.27 -7.67 -8.77
N GLU A 36 -1.53 -6.40 -8.53
CA GLU A 36 -2.67 -5.92 -7.78
C GLU A 36 -3.26 -4.70 -8.46
N GLN A 37 -4.57 -4.59 -8.46
CA GLN A 37 -5.29 -3.43 -8.96
C GLN A 37 -6.49 -3.13 -8.08
N GLY A 38 -6.53 -1.93 -7.51
CA GLY A 38 -7.69 -1.37 -6.84
C GLY A 38 -8.36 -0.32 -7.71
N ARG A 39 -9.68 -0.34 -7.77
CA ARG A 39 -10.51 0.70 -8.38
C ARG A 39 -11.29 1.40 -7.28
N PHE A 40 -11.32 2.72 -7.32
CA PHE A 40 -12.05 3.51 -6.33
C PHE A 40 -12.57 4.80 -6.95
N LEU A 41 -13.63 5.33 -6.35
CA LEU A 41 -14.16 6.65 -6.65
C LEU A 41 -13.70 7.64 -5.57
N LEU A 42 -13.39 8.85 -5.97
CA LEU A 42 -13.15 9.94 -5.04
C LEU A 42 -14.34 10.90 -5.12
N LYS A 43 -15.22 10.83 -4.14
CA LYS A 43 -16.41 11.70 -4.05
C LYS A 43 -16.33 12.55 -2.79
N GLU A 44 -16.40 13.86 -2.95
CA GLU A 44 -16.38 14.82 -1.83
C GLU A 44 -15.20 14.58 -0.87
N GLY A 45 -14.04 14.20 -1.40
CA GLY A 45 -12.85 13.90 -0.62
C GLY A 45 -12.84 12.52 0.07
N GLN A 46 -13.88 11.70 -0.12
CA GLN A 46 -13.98 10.36 0.43
C GLN A 46 -13.66 9.30 -0.62
N LEU A 47 -12.84 8.33 -0.23
CA LEU A 47 -12.52 7.18 -1.07
C LEU A 47 -13.61 6.11 -0.94
N GLN A 48 -14.18 5.71 -2.08
CA GLN A 48 -15.17 4.63 -2.17
C GLN A 48 -14.61 3.52 -3.05
N PRO A 49 -14.31 2.33 -2.49
CA PRO A 49 -13.86 1.19 -3.28
C PRO A 49 -14.87 0.82 -4.37
N ALA A 50 -14.37 0.53 -5.57
CA ALA A 50 -15.18 0.22 -6.75
C ALA A 50 -14.78 -1.09 -7.44
N GLY A 51 -13.92 -1.87 -6.82
CA GLY A 51 -13.49 -3.18 -7.27
C GLY A 51 -12.01 -3.43 -7.04
N TYR A 52 -11.65 -4.71 -7.01
CA TYR A 52 -10.29 -5.15 -6.76
C TYR A 52 -9.96 -6.41 -7.55
N ARG A 53 -8.73 -6.48 -8.04
CA ARG A 53 -8.17 -7.69 -8.65
C ARG A 53 -6.73 -7.89 -8.21
N SER A 54 -6.35 -9.12 -8.00
CA SER A 54 -4.96 -9.50 -7.78
C SER A 54 -4.68 -10.89 -8.32
N GLY A 55 -3.43 -11.18 -8.55
CA GLY A 55 -3.00 -12.50 -8.96
C GLY A 55 -1.51 -12.69 -8.81
N TYR A 56 -1.10 -13.94 -8.77
CA TYR A 56 0.30 -14.33 -8.76
C TYR A 56 0.53 -15.56 -9.64
N ARG A 57 1.74 -15.67 -10.14
CA ARG A 57 2.23 -16.83 -10.89
C ARG A 57 3.61 -17.20 -10.34
N LEU A 58 3.83 -18.48 -10.13
CA LEU A 58 5.11 -19.07 -9.79
C LEU A 58 5.34 -20.26 -10.73
N ALA A 59 6.38 -20.21 -11.57
CA ALA A 59 6.65 -21.22 -12.60
C ALA A 59 5.41 -21.54 -13.48
N GLY A 60 4.61 -20.53 -13.83
CA GLY A 60 3.40 -20.66 -14.64
C GLY A 60 2.14 -21.08 -13.88
N ILE A 61 2.25 -21.46 -12.61
CA ILE A 61 1.12 -21.86 -11.76
C ILE A 61 0.77 -20.72 -10.80
N GLY A 62 -0.50 -20.39 -10.66
CA GLY A 62 -0.92 -19.34 -9.74
C GLY A 62 -2.43 -19.24 -9.57
N LYS A 63 -2.86 -18.16 -8.93
CA LYS A 63 -4.25 -17.84 -8.65
C LYS A 63 -4.55 -16.38 -8.95
N ASP A 64 -5.78 -16.15 -9.33
CA ASP A 64 -6.38 -14.83 -9.45
C ASP A 64 -7.50 -14.66 -8.43
N TYR A 65 -7.64 -13.42 -7.94
CA TYR A 65 -8.69 -13.03 -7.00
C TYR A 65 -9.34 -11.75 -7.54
N SER A 66 -10.65 -11.67 -7.40
CA SER A 66 -11.39 -10.45 -7.77
C SER A 66 -12.52 -10.18 -6.78
N ARG A 67 -12.85 -8.92 -6.61
CA ARG A 67 -14.05 -8.43 -5.96
C ARG A 67 -14.65 -7.33 -6.82
N GLU A 68 -15.94 -7.43 -7.05
CA GLU A 68 -16.69 -6.37 -7.70
C GLU A 68 -16.93 -5.21 -6.71
N ALA A 69 -17.48 -4.12 -7.24
CA ALA A 69 -17.95 -3.03 -6.41
C ALA A 69 -19.01 -3.59 -5.43
N PRO A 70 -18.95 -3.17 -4.18
CA PRO A 70 -19.91 -3.61 -3.17
C PRO A 70 -21.30 -3.03 -3.44
N GLU A 71 -22.29 -3.66 -2.86
CA GLU A 71 -23.65 -3.16 -2.87
C GLU A 71 -23.74 -1.81 -2.13
N PRO A 72 -24.71 -0.94 -2.47
CA PRO A 72 -24.79 0.41 -1.93
C PRO A 72 -24.87 0.52 -0.40
N ASP A 73 -25.29 -0.52 0.28
CA ASP A 73 -25.51 -0.57 1.73
C ASP A 73 -24.34 -1.24 2.49
N GLU A 74 -23.33 -1.74 1.80
CA GLU A 74 -22.18 -2.37 2.43
C GLU A 74 -21.16 -1.34 2.88
N THR A 75 -20.70 -1.46 4.13
CA THR A 75 -19.56 -0.68 4.63
C THR A 75 -18.29 -1.15 3.96
N LEU A 76 -17.66 -0.23 3.24
CA LEU A 76 -16.55 -0.53 2.37
C LEU A 76 -15.23 -0.25 3.05
N LEU A 77 -14.54 -1.30 3.42
CA LEU A 77 -13.12 -1.19 3.74
C LEU A 77 -12.29 -1.13 2.44
N PRO A 78 -11.23 -0.31 2.42
CA PRO A 78 -10.34 -0.25 1.28
C PRO A 78 -9.65 -1.59 1.04
N ASP A 79 -9.38 -1.92 -0.22
CA ASP A 79 -8.40 -2.94 -0.57
C ASP A 79 -6.97 -2.42 -0.36
N ARG A 80 -5.96 -3.26 -0.57
CA ARG A 80 -4.56 -2.89 -0.32
C ARG A 80 -4.06 -1.74 -1.19
N GLN A 81 -4.53 -1.61 -2.43
CA GLN A 81 -4.11 -0.51 -3.32
C GLN A 81 -4.79 0.81 -2.94
N THR A 82 -6.09 0.77 -2.66
CA THR A 82 -6.84 1.92 -2.14
C THR A 82 -6.32 2.34 -0.76
N LEU A 83 -5.91 1.36 0.08
CA LEU A 83 -5.27 1.61 1.37
C LEU A 83 -4.01 2.46 1.25
N LEU A 84 -3.15 2.22 0.25
CA LEU A 84 -1.94 3.02 0.04
C LEU A 84 -2.27 4.48 -0.27
N VAL A 85 -3.31 4.73 -1.05
CA VAL A 85 -3.77 6.09 -1.34
C VAL A 85 -4.30 6.76 -0.08
N LEU A 86 -5.15 6.08 0.66
CA LEU A 86 -5.70 6.58 1.92
C LEU A 86 -4.61 6.84 2.96
N LEU A 87 -3.70 5.90 3.14
CA LEU A 87 -2.57 6.02 4.07
C LEU A 87 -1.68 7.22 3.70
N SER A 88 -1.39 7.40 2.42
CA SER A 88 -0.59 8.52 1.93
C SER A 88 -1.23 9.88 2.25
N GLN A 89 -2.53 10.00 2.05
CA GLN A 89 -3.28 11.23 2.37
C GLN A 89 -3.36 11.48 3.88
N GLN A 90 -3.67 10.45 4.66
CA GLN A 90 -3.77 10.58 6.11
C GLN A 90 -2.41 10.85 6.76
N ALA A 91 -1.35 10.18 6.31
CA ALA A 91 -0.02 10.35 6.87
C ALA A 91 0.50 11.79 6.72
N ASP A 92 0.21 12.48 5.62
CA ASP A 92 0.64 13.87 5.43
C ASP A 92 -0.06 14.81 6.43
N ALA A 93 -1.36 14.65 6.61
CA ALA A 93 -2.12 15.42 7.60
C ALA A 93 -1.69 15.12 9.04
N GLN A 94 -1.44 13.85 9.35
CA GLN A 94 -1.00 13.39 10.66
C GLN A 94 0.41 13.86 11.00
N TRP A 95 1.32 13.84 10.03
CA TRP A 95 2.66 14.41 10.20
C TRP A 95 2.59 15.90 10.56
N ALA A 96 1.80 16.67 9.82
CA ALA A 96 1.60 18.08 10.10
C ALA A 96 0.95 18.34 11.48
N ALA A 97 0.08 17.44 11.93
CA ALA A 97 -0.58 17.50 13.23
C ALA A 97 0.25 16.92 14.39
N GLY A 98 1.38 16.27 14.11
CA GLY A 98 2.20 15.59 15.10
C GLY A 98 1.53 14.34 15.70
N SER A 99 0.69 13.65 14.94
CA SER A 99 0.01 12.43 15.36
C SER A 99 0.54 11.20 14.62
N CYS A 100 0.26 10.01 15.14
CA CYS A 100 0.73 8.72 14.59
C CYS A 100 2.27 8.64 14.47
N LEU A 101 2.99 9.34 15.32
CA LEU A 101 4.45 9.33 15.35
C LEU A 101 4.98 8.12 16.12
N THR A 102 6.28 7.93 16.10
CA THR A 102 6.99 6.85 16.83
C THR A 102 6.53 6.77 18.28
N GLY A 103 6.11 5.58 18.71
CA GLY A 103 5.57 5.31 20.05
C GLY A 103 4.07 5.61 20.22
N ALA A 104 3.40 6.11 19.18
CA ALA A 104 1.95 6.38 19.18
C ALA A 104 1.31 5.87 17.87
N PRO A 105 1.27 4.55 17.65
CA PRO A 105 0.79 3.98 16.39
C PRO A 105 -0.69 4.26 16.14
N CYS A 106 -1.00 4.41 14.86
CA CYS A 106 -2.37 4.45 14.35
C CYS A 106 -2.74 3.16 13.65
N ALA A 107 -4.03 2.97 13.40
CA ALA A 107 -4.57 1.77 12.77
C ALA A 107 -5.49 2.10 11.61
N LEU A 108 -5.43 1.29 10.55
CA LEU A 108 -6.37 1.31 9.44
C LEU A 108 -6.87 -0.11 9.16
N GLU A 109 -8.16 -0.25 8.99
CA GLU A 109 -8.76 -1.51 8.56
C GLU A 109 -8.82 -1.58 7.03
N TYR A 110 -8.59 -2.77 6.48
CA TYR A 110 -8.63 -3.03 5.05
C TYR A 110 -9.01 -4.48 4.74
N LEU A 111 -9.34 -4.76 3.49
CA LEU A 111 -9.57 -6.11 2.99
C LEU A 111 -8.31 -6.66 2.32
N ASP A 112 -7.89 -7.85 2.74
CA ASP A 112 -6.82 -8.56 2.05
C ASP A 112 -7.30 -9.13 0.69
N HIS A 113 -6.38 -9.71 -0.09
CA HIS A 113 -6.69 -10.26 -1.42
C HIS A 113 -7.78 -11.37 -1.39
N LYS A 114 -8.03 -11.98 -0.24
CA LYS A 114 -9.09 -12.98 -0.01
C LYS A 114 -10.38 -12.38 0.54
N GLY A 115 -10.47 -11.05 0.67
CA GLY A 115 -11.64 -10.37 1.21
C GLY A 115 -11.77 -10.43 2.73
N ARG A 116 -10.71 -10.80 3.46
CA ARG A 116 -10.74 -10.85 4.93
C ARG A 116 -10.32 -9.51 5.50
N THR A 117 -11.05 -9.05 6.51
CA THR A 117 -10.70 -7.83 7.26
C THR A 117 -9.35 -8.00 7.97
N ARG A 118 -8.50 -7.00 7.81
CA ARG A 118 -7.19 -6.90 8.43
C ARG A 118 -7.01 -5.52 9.02
N THR A 119 -6.17 -5.41 10.03
CA THR A 119 -5.76 -4.14 10.63
C THR A 119 -4.28 -3.91 10.34
N LEU A 120 -3.98 -2.82 9.63
CA LEU A 120 -2.64 -2.29 9.48
C LEU A 120 -2.37 -1.33 10.63
N MET A 121 -1.30 -1.58 11.37
CA MET A 121 -0.72 -0.63 12.32
C MET A 121 0.39 0.15 11.63
N TYR A 122 0.55 1.43 11.94
CA TYR A 122 1.64 2.23 11.37
C TYR A 122 2.07 3.36 12.30
N GLU A 123 3.32 3.74 12.15
CA GLU A 123 3.94 4.92 12.75
C GLU A 123 4.68 5.72 11.69
N ILE A 124 4.57 7.04 11.75
CA ILE A 124 5.32 7.94 10.88
C ILE A 124 6.65 8.24 11.57
N GLN A 125 7.75 7.81 10.94
CA GLN A 125 9.08 7.88 11.52
C GLN A 125 9.81 9.17 11.19
N ALA A 126 9.69 9.64 9.93
CA ALA A 126 10.42 10.80 9.44
C ALA A 126 9.83 11.33 8.14
N GLN A 127 10.12 12.60 7.85
CA GLN A 127 10.02 13.19 6.53
C GLN A 127 11.42 13.29 5.94
N GLU A 128 11.64 12.76 4.76
CA GLU A 128 12.94 12.77 4.09
C GLU A 128 12.81 12.84 2.58
N SER A 129 13.90 13.14 1.88
CA SER A 129 13.94 13.11 0.43
C SER A 129 14.49 11.78 -0.07
N ARG A 130 13.86 11.22 -1.09
CA ARG A 130 14.33 10.01 -1.77
C ARG A 130 14.39 10.20 -3.28
N VAL A 131 15.41 9.60 -3.89
CA VAL A 131 15.57 9.58 -5.34
C VAL A 131 15.05 8.25 -5.88
N ALA A 132 14.18 8.31 -6.86
CA ALA A 132 13.71 7.16 -7.62
C ALA A 132 13.49 7.55 -9.08
N ALA A 133 13.86 6.69 -10.01
CA ALA A 133 13.76 6.93 -11.46
C ALA A 133 14.34 8.29 -11.91
N GLY A 134 15.44 8.73 -11.29
CA GLY A 134 16.09 10.01 -11.59
C GLY A 134 15.36 11.26 -11.05
N GLN A 135 14.32 11.09 -10.27
CA GLN A 135 13.55 12.18 -9.64
C GLN A 135 13.71 12.14 -8.13
N THR A 136 13.68 13.33 -7.52
CA THR A 136 13.70 13.49 -6.05
C THR A 136 12.28 13.68 -5.55
N PHE A 137 11.87 12.85 -4.60
CA PHE A 137 10.57 12.91 -3.96
C PHE A 137 10.73 13.32 -2.49
N ARG A 138 9.86 14.25 -2.03
CA ARG A 138 9.60 14.40 -0.60
C ARG A 138 8.77 13.20 -0.18
N THR A 139 9.25 12.45 0.80
CA THR A 139 8.60 11.25 1.30
C THR A 139 8.35 11.31 2.79
N LEU A 140 7.32 10.59 3.22
CA LEU A 140 7.14 10.19 4.61
C LEU A 140 7.56 8.73 4.75
N ARG A 141 8.44 8.46 5.72
CA ARG A 141 8.86 7.12 6.08
C ARG A 141 7.95 6.59 7.16
N LEU A 142 7.30 5.48 6.89
CA LEU A 142 6.39 4.81 7.81
C LEU A 142 6.89 3.41 8.12
N ASP A 143 6.86 3.02 9.38
CA ASP A 143 6.95 1.62 9.78
C ASP A 143 5.54 1.06 9.92
N THR A 144 5.28 -0.09 9.31
CA THR A 144 3.95 -0.70 9.26
C THR A 144 4.03 -2.17 9.65
N TRP A 145 2.98 -2.67 10.33
CA TRP A 145 2.85 -4.07 10.70
C TRP A 145 1.39 -4.46 10.76
N ARG A 146 1.14 -5.76 10.73
CA ARG A 146 -0.22 -6.28 10.95
C ARG A 146 -0.46 -6.45 12.45
N LYS A 147 -1.58 -5.94 12.94
CA LYS A 147 -2.05 -6.25 14.29
C LYS A 147 -2.08 -7.77 14.47
N HIS A 148 -1.54 -8.30 15.54
CA HIS A 148 -1.41 -9.73 15.85
C HIS A 148 -0.36 -10.50 15.03
N ARG A 149 0.54 -9.84 14.31
CA ARG A 149 1.71 -10.45 13.67
C ARG A 149 2.96 -9.65 13.99
N ASP A 150 3.55 -9.91 15.12
CA ASP A 150 4.67 -9.11 15.66
C ASP A 150 5.99 -9.27 14.88
N GLN A 151 6.08 -10.25 13.98
CA GLN A 151 7.32 -10.65 13.32
C GLN A 151 7.54 -10.07 11.91
N LYS A 152 6.57 -9.41 11.30
CA LYS A 152 6.69 -8.91 9.93
C LYS A 152 6.36 -7.43 9.85
N HIS A 153 7.41 -6.63 9.82
CA HIS A 153 7.31 -5.20 9.66
C HIS A 153 7.79 -4.79 8.27
N TYR A 154 7.16 -3.77 7.72
CA TYR A 154 7.55 -3.16 6.47
C TYR A 154 7.79 -1.68 6.68
N ARG A 155 8.86 -1.19 6.11
CA ARG A 155 9.14 0.24 6.04
C ARG A 155 8.76 0.76 4.66
N LEU A 156 7.87 1.72 4.64
CA LEU A 156 7.37 2.34 3.41
C LEU A 156 7.88 3.76 3.30
N TRP A 157 8.17 4.20 2.08
CA TRP A 157 8.37 5.61 1.76
C TRP A 157 7.27 6.04 0.81
N LEU A 158 6.32 6.80 1.34
CA LEU A 158 5.19 7.33 0.56
C LEU A 158 5.49 8.77 0.16
N ALA A 159 5.16 9.13 -1.08
CA ALA A 159 5.25 10.50 -1.57
C ALA A 159 3.86 11.16 -1.52
N PRO A 160 3.52 11.95 -0.47
CA PRO A 160 2.15 12.43 -0.26
C PRO A 160 1.62 13.34 -1.38
N ARG A 161 2.52 14.04 -2.07
CA ARG A 161 2.16 14.86 -3.23
C ARG A 161 1.59 14.01 -4.39
N TRP A 162 1.89 12.72 -4.39
CA TRP A 162 1.42 11.74 -5.37
C TRP A 162 0.69 10.62 -4.62
N PRO A 163 -0.58 10.82 -4.22
CA PRO A 163 -1.28 9.90 -3.33
C PRO A 163 -1.20 8.44 -3.82
N GLY A 164 -0.77 7.56 -2.91
CA GLY A 164 -0.57 6.15 -3.23
C GLY A 164 0.79 5.80 -3.84
N LEU A 165 1.63 6.79 -4.20
CA LEU A 165 2.97 6.49 -4.70
C LEU A 165 3.88 6.01 -3.58
N MET A 166 4.28 4.76 -3.66
CA MET A 166 5.30 4.15 -2.82
C MET A 166 6.65 4.21 -3.52
N VAL A 167 7.56 5.05 -3.02
CA VAL A 167 8.88 5.28 -3.62
C VAL A 167 9.85 4.15 -3.28
N ALA A 168 9.70 3.56 -2.10
CA ALA A 168 10.50 2.43 -1.66
C ALA A 168 9.74 1.59 -0.62
N LEU A 169 10.16 0.34 -0.50
CA LEU A 169 9.66 -0.65 0.45
C LEU A 169 10.83 -1.48 0.95
N ASP A 170 11.01 -1.55 2.27
CA ASP A 170 11.94 -2.47 2.92
C ASP A 170 11.18 -3.43 3.83
N TYR A 171 11.63 -4.67 3.87
CA TYR A 171 11.18 -5.64 4.84
C TYR A 171 12.08 -5.55 6.08
N LEU A 172 11.47 -5.44 7.25
CA LEU A 172 12.19 -5.39 8.53
C LEU A 172 11.95 -6.72 9.26
N ASP A 173 13.01 -7.50 9.44
CA ASP A 173 12.97 -8.69 10.28
C ASP A 173 13.44 -8.31 11.69
N TYR A 174 12.62 -8.60 12.69
CA TYR A 174 12.95 -8.30 14.11
C TYR A 174 13.50 -9.51 14.86
N GLU A 175 13.89 -10.59 14.16
CA GLU A 175 14.43 -11.79 14.81
C GLU A 175 15.83 -11.62 15.40
N ASP A 176 16.48 -10.45 15.22
CA ASP A 176 17.86 -10.19 15.66
C ASP A 176 18.00 -9.01 16.65
N GLN A 177 17.18 -8.98 17.71
CA GLN A 177 17.46 -8.10 18.87
C GLN A 177 17.43 -8.87 20.17
#